data_bf036f59a4551d02b3e03af6ace7fb63
#
_entry.id   bf036f59a4551d02b3e03af6ace7fb63
#
_cell.length_a   1.000
_cell.length_b   1.000
_cell.length_c   1.000
_cell.angle_alpha   90.00
_cell.angle_beta   90.00
_cell.angle_gamma   90.00
#
_symmetry.space_group_name_H-M   'P 1'
#
loop_
_entity.id
_entity.type
_entity.pdbx_description
1 polymer ?
#
loop_
_entity_poly.entity_id
_entity_poly.type
_entity_poly.pdbx_seq_one_letter_code
_entity_poly.pdbx_strand_id
1 'polypeptide(L)'
;MVKIIGKVTDNVWMSRIATQMRLLQQAALAYVMITGLAWAQDQETDQAQETGQEQVSEPAAKTIDLQIGMTEEEKVQAEEVLEESGETARGKEAALNEDPEAQRRSQLQEEPILRQLWKGIQIYGSVRLHAINNFNEKSDLTEFALGDGASRIGVRGELPLLKKWWLFGRAEAGFDVLDTFTAKSGNEENPEDGLTKRLLHGGFDSDNLTVAWGKNWSAYYKIAGMADRFSIFGGNAAGVYNAGTDGGPTGTGRADDVLQARIFTGGLSALKIKPFNLNLQYQYNRPIPWVEGERYSSAYGASAWLETEKDRGIGLAAQYSTIDNLEDPGVKAAGIDGDAKALAMAFRSFGDRWYAALVLARLENVMTTDLNKYVNGYGAELYAQWQFRDRWWLIGGGNWFGPDSDDPQAGEYEVYYYVVGLRYTLDSFNRMAYIEYRMDNGLLHEGTPRRNELTVGIRWDFGHR
;
A
#
# COMPACT_ATOMS: atom_id res chain seq x y z
N MET A 1 -21.37 -41.28 26.31
CA MET A 1 -20.08 -40.85 25.80
C MET A 1 -20.21 -39.74 24.72
N VAL A 2 -21.16 -39.78 23.80
CA VAL A 2 -21.35 -38.79 22.72
C VAL A 2 -21.78 -37.38 23.21
N LYS A 3 -22.41 -37.23 24.37
CA LYS A 3 -22.84 -35.92 24.94
C LYS A 3 -21.75 -35.11 25.66
N ILE A 4 -20.59 -35.74 25.94
CA ILE A 4 -19.47 -35.04 26.63
C ILE A 4 -18.50 -34.44 25.62
N ILE A 5 -18.36 -35.03 24.43
CA ILE A 5 -17.47 -34.57 23.38
C ILE A 5 -17.98 -33.25 22.74
N GLY A 6 -19.30 -33.10 22.54
CA GLY A 6 -19.88 -31.86 21.99
C GLY A 6 -19.74 -30.62 22.87
N LYS A 7 -19.68 -30.78 24.20
CA LYS A 7 -19.52 -29.65 25.13
C LYS A 7 -18.06 -29.12 25.25
N VAL A 8 -17.07 -29.97 24.96
CA VAL A 8 -15.66 -29.59 25.02
C VAL A 8 -15.23 -28.86 23.77
N THR A 9 -15.75 -29.27 22.59
CA THR A 9 -15.48 -28.61 21.31
C THR A 9 -16.09 -27.22 21.25
N ASP A 10 -17.32 -27.05 21.74
CA ASP A 10 -17.98 -25.72 21.77
C ASP A 10 -17.24 -24.70 22.66
N ASN A 11 -16.64 -25.14 23.76
CA ASN A 11 -15.90 -24.25 24.64
C ASN A 11 -14.54 -23.80 24.05
N VAL A 12 -13.84 -24.64 23.31
CA VAL A 12 -12.58 -24.29 22.64
C VAL A 12 -12.85 -23.34 21.48
N TRP A 13 -13.90 -23.60 20.71
CA TRP A 13 -14.32 -22.76 19.59
C TRP A 13 -14.74 -21.35 20.08
N MET A 14 -15.59 -21.29 21.10
CA MET A 14 -16.03 -20.02 21.71
C MET A 14 -14.86 -19.25 22.35
N SER A 15 -13.86 -19.93 22.92
CA SER A 15 -12.68 -19.28 23.49
C SER A 15 -11.77 -18.69 22.38
N ARG A 16 -11.58 -19.40 21.26
CA ARG A 16 -10.82 -18.91 20.10
C ARG A 16 -11.51 -17.73 19.45
N ILE A 17 -12.82 -17.79 19.20
CA ILE A 17 -13.60 -16.63 18.72
C ILE A 17 -13.49 -15.46 19.69
N ALA A 18 -13.65 -15.69 20.97
CA ALA A 18 -13.52 -14.63 21.99
C ALA A 18 -12.11 -14.03 22.01
N THR A 19 -11.08 -14.83 21.77
CA THR A 19 -9.69 -14.36 21.66
C THR A 19 -9.51 -13.54 20.37
N GLN A 20 -9.98 -14.02 19.24
CA GLN A 20 -9.92 -13.27 17.98
C GLN A 20 -10.73 -11.96 18.04
N MET A 21 -11.92 -11.99 18.64
CA MET A 21 -12.71 -10.77 18.87
C MET A 21 -12.00 -9.78 19.80
N ARG A 22 -11.29 -10.27 20.85
CA ARG A 22 -10.47 -9.41 21.71
C ARG A 22 -9.30 -8.78 20.96
N LEU A 23 -8.63 -9.53 20.09
CA LEU A 23 -7.53 -9.01 19.25
C LEU A 23 -8.03 -7.93 18.28
N LEU A 24 -9.16 -8.17 17.64
CA LEU A 24 -9.81 -7.16 16.79
C LEU A 24 -10.22 -5.92 17.59
N GLN A 25 -10.75 -6.09 18.81
CA GLN A 25 -11.06 -4.97 19.69
C GLN A 25 -9.79 -4.21 20.11
N GLN A 26 -8.69 -4.91 20.42
CA GLN A 26 -7.42 -4.28 20.78
C GLN A 26 -6.81 -3.53 19.60
N ALA A 27 -6.86 -4.10 18.38
CA ALA A 27 -6.42 -3.42 17.16
C ALA A 27 -7.26 -2.18 16.86
N ALA A 28 -8.59 -2.28 17.00
CA ALA A 28 -9.50 -1.15 16.84
C ALA A 28 -9.28 -0.07 17.92
N LEU A 29 -9.03 -0.47 19.17
CA LEU A 29 -8.73 0.46 20.25
C LEU A 29 -7.39 1.16 20.05
N ALA A 30 -6.36 0.42 19.62
CA ALA A 30 -5.06 0.99 19.26
C ALA A 30 -5.19 1.98 18.09
N TYR A 31 -5.98 1.65 17.07
CA TYR A 31 -6.29 2.56 15.98
C TYR A 31 -6.95 3.85 16.48
N VAL A 32 -8.00 3.75 17.33
CA VAL A 32 -8.71 4.91 17.89
C VAL A 32 -7.78 5.74 18.79
N MET A 33 -6.94 5.11 19.62
CA MET A 33 -5.97 5.83 20.46
C MET A 33 -4.93 6.58 19.62
N ILE A 34 -4.35 5.94 18.60
CA ILE A 34 -3.33 6.55 17.75
C ILE A 34 -3.92 7.72 16.95
N THR A 35 -5.12 7.53 16.37
CA THR A 35 -5.78 8.59 15.61
C THR A 35 -6.29 9.70 16.52
N GLY A 36 -6.77 9.38 17.72
CA GLY A 36 -7.22 10.36 18.72
C GLY A 36 -6.08 11.20 19.28
N LEU A 37 -4.93 10.58 19.59
CA LEU A 37 -3.74 11.29 20.05
C LEU A 37 -3.16 12.21 18.95
N ALA A 38 -3.11 11.72 17.71
CA ALA A 38 -2.67 12.52 16.58
C ALA A 38 -3.59 13.74 16.36
N TRP A 39 -4.91 13.54 16.43
CA TRP A 39 -5.88 14.62 16.28
C TRP A 39 -5.80 15.65 17.41
N ALA A 40 -5.61 15.22 18.66
CA ALA A 40 -5.46 16.13 19.79
C ALA A 40 -4.20 17.02 19.64
N GLN A 41 -3.12 16.46 19.09
CA GLN A 41 -1.87 17.18 18.88
C GLN A 41 -1.93 18.15 17.70
N ASP A 42 -2.66 17.81 16.62
CA ASP A 42 -2.95 18.75 15.53
C ASP A 42 -3.74 19.96 16.05
N GLN A 43 -4.72 19.75 16.95
CA GLN A 43 -5.49 20.84 17.58
C GLN A 43 -4.61 21.74 18.49
N GLU A 44 -3.68 21.16 19.26
CA GLU A 44 -2.75 21.94 20.08
C GLU A 44 -1.78 22.74 19.21
N THR A 45 -1.37 22.21 18.06
CA THR A 45 -0.47 22.90 17.13
C THR A 45 -1.17 24.06 16.43
N ASP A 46 -2.43 23.88 16.03
CA ASP A 46 -3.24 24.94 15.43
C ASP A 46 -3.52 26.06 16.44
N GLN A 47 -3.85 25.73 17.71
CA GLN A 47 -4.03 26.72 18.77
C GLN A 47 -2.73 27.45 19.12
N ALA A 48 -1.57 26.76 19.08
CA ALA A 48 -0.27 27.40 19.32
C ALA A 48 0.14 28.33 18.15
N GLN A 49 -0.29 28.05 16.93
CA GLN A 49 -0.08 28.93 15.78
C GLN A 49 -0.98 30.17 15.82
N GLU A 50 -2.24 30.03 16.26
CA GLU A 50 -3.15 31.18 16.43
C GLU A 50 -2.70 32.12 17.57
N THR A 51 -2.14 31.59 18.67
CA THR A 51 -1.65 32.41 19.78
C THR A 51 -0.24 32.97 19.58
N GLY A 52 0.53 32.42 18.63
CA GLY A 52 1.88 32.86 18.30
C GLY A 52 1.97 34.04 17.31
N GLN A 53 0.86 34.57 16.80
CA GLN A 53 0.83 35.68 15.84
C GLN A 53 0.82 37.09 16.46
N GLU A 54 0.89 37.23 17.78
CA GLU A 54 1.12 38.53 18.42
C GLU A 54 2.56 38.65 18.86
N GLN A 55 3.34 39.38 18.07
CA GLN A 55 4.69 39.95 18.26
C GLN A 55 5.82 39.30 17.44
N VAL A 56 5.77 39.47 16.12
CA VAL A 56 7.03 39.67 15.36
C VAL A 56 6.82 40.92 14.45
N SER A 57 7.53 41.95 14.75
CA SER A 57 7.62 43.16 13.95
C SER A 57 8.04 42.84 12.52
N GLU A 58 7.26 43.28 11.56
CA GLU A 58 7.55 43.25 10.12
C GLU A 58 8.93 43.82 9.80
N PRO A 59 9.73 43.13 8.97
CA PRO A 59 10.74 43.86 8.19
C PRO A 59 10.01 44.50 7.02
N ALA A 60 10.06 45.82 6.97
CA ALA A 60 9.52 46.67 5.93
C ALA A 60 9.87 46.14 4.53
N ALA A 61 8.92 45.49 3.86
CA ALA A 61 8.96 45.32 2.42
C ALA A 61 8.84 46.71 1.78
N LYS A 62 9.85 47.14 1.05
CA LYS A 62 9.78 48.31 0.19
C LYS A 62 8.76 48.06 -0.90
N THR A 63 7.53 48.47 -0.64
CA THR A 63 6.51 48.64 -1.68
C THR A 63 6.99 49.82 -2.51
N ILE A 64 7.34 49.56 -3.76
CA ILE A 64 7.65 50.64 -4.73
C ILE A 64 6.35 51.37 -4.98
N ASP A 65 6.32 52.61 -4.56
CA ASP A 65 5.20 53.55 -4.66
C ASP A 65 4.99 53.94 -6.13
N LEU A 66 4.16 53.19 -6.84
CA LEU A 66 3.75 53.42 -8.24
C LEU A 66 2.39 54.11 -8.34
N GLN A 67 1.88 54.69 -7.22
CA GLN A 67 0.55 55.30 -7.15
C GLN A 67 0.52 56.82 -7.23
N ILE A 68 1.53 57.43 -7.80
CA ILE A 68 1.52 58.89 -8.00
C ILE A 68 0.81 59.20 -9.33
N GLY A 69 -0.51 59.48 -9.27
CA GLY A 69 -1.28 60.04 -10.38
C GLY A 69 -2.63 59.41 -10.70
N MET A 70 -3.07 58.39 -9.96
CA MET A 70 -4.38 57.74 -10.18
C MET A 70 -5.48 58.47 -9.33
N THR A 71 -6.68 58.55 -9.91
CA THR A 71 -7.87 59.03 -9.19
C THR A 71 -8.35 57.91 -8.21
N GLU A 72 -9.13 58.30 -7.18
CA GLU A 72 -9.67 57.33 -6.20
C GLU A 72 -10.55 56.23 -6.85
N GLU A 73 -11.25 56.54 -7.96
CA GLU A 73 -12.03 55.56 -8.73
C GLU A 73 -11.13 54.60 -9.48
N GLU A 74 -9.98 55.03 -10.02
CA GLU A 74 -9.01 54.17 -10.69
C GLU A 74 -8.27 53.25 -9.68
N LYS A 75 -8.06 53.73 -8.45
CA LYS A 75 -7.49 52.92 -7.37
C LYS A 75 -8.45 51.79 -6.94
N VAL A 76 -9.74 52.11 -6.77
CA VAL A 76 -10.76 51.11 -6.42
C VAL A 76 -10.92 50.06 -7.55
N GLN A 77 -10.92 50.49 -8.83
CA GLN A 77 -10.96 49.54 -9.94
C GLN A 77 -9.69 48.70 -10.06
N ALA A 78 -8.54 49.27 -9.77
CA ALA A 78 -7.27 48.55 -9.76
C ALA A 78 -7.18 47.55 -8.59
N GLU A 79 -7.71 47.90 -7.42
CA GLU A 79 -7.82 46.93 -6.31
C GLU A 79 -8.81 45.82 -6.59
N GLU A 80 -9.97 46.10 -7.17
CA GLU A 80 -10.98 45.09 -7.54
C GLU A 80 -10.45 44.12 -8.61
N VAL A 81 -9.70 44.60 -9.62
CA VAL A 81 -9.03 43.79 -10.63
C VAL A 81 -7.87 42.98 -10.04
N LEU A 82 -7.16 43.51 -9.04
CA LEU A 82 -6.10 42.82 -8.32
C LEU A 82 -6.62 41.75 -7.38
N GLU A 83 -7.75 42.01 -6.71
CA GLU A 83 -8.44 40.98 -5.90
C GLU A 83 -9.01 39.84 -6.76
N GLU A 84 -9.68 40.17 -7.86
CA GLU A 84 -10.23 39.16 -8.79
C GLU A 84 -9.11 38.38 -9.51
N SER A 85 -7.99 39.02 -9.88
CA SER A 85 -6.83 38.33 -10.42
C SER A 85 -6.07 37.52 -9.36
N GLY A 86 -6.06 38.00 -8.10
CA GLY A 86 -5.46 37.30 -6.97
C GLY A 86 -6.24 36.06 -6.56
N GLU A 87 -7.59 36.12 -6.56
CA GLU A 87 -8.44 34.93 -6.30
C GLU A 87 -8.37 33.92 -7.44
N THR A 88 -8.37 34.34 -8.71
CA THR A 88 -8.19 33.44 -9.85
C THR A 88 -6.78 32.86 -9.93
N ALA A 89 -5.74 33.60 -9.54
CA ALA A 89 -4.38 33.08 -9.45
C ALA A 89 -4.21 32.12 -8.26
N ARG A 90 -4.75 32.48 -7.08
CA ARG A 90 -4.76 31.58 -5.90
C ARG A 90 -5.60 30.33 -6.13
N GLY A 91 -6.75 30.41 -6.77
CA GLY A 91 -7.57 29.26 -7.14
C GLY A 91 -6.87 28.36 -8.16
N LYS A 92 -6.14 28.91 -9.13
CA LYS A 92 -5.32 28.15 -10.07
C LYS A 92 -4.07 27.58 -9.42
N GLU A 93 -3.39 28.31 -8.54
CA GLU A 93 -2.25 27.82 -7.78
C GLU A 93 -2.64 26.72 -6.78
N ALA A 94 -3.78 26.83 -6.10
CA ALA A 94 -4.29 25.80 -5.21
C ALA A 94 -4.68 24.54 -5.99
N ALA A 95 -5.37 24.66 -7.12
CA ALA A 95 -5.71 23.54 -8.00
C ALA A 95 -4.48 22.91 -8.67
N LEU A 96 -3.46 23.70 -8.98
CA LEU A 96 -2.20 23.26 -9.55
C LEU A 96 -1.26 22.62 -8.52
N ASN A 97 -1.38 22.96 -7.23
CA ASN A 97 -0.58 22.34 -6.16
C ASN A 97 -1.16 21.02 -5.65
N GLU A 98 -2.44 20.71 -5.95
CA GLU A 98 -3.10 19.49 -5.49
C GLU A 98 -2.78 18.22 -6.31
N ASP A 99 -2.32 18.34 -7.57
CA ASP A 99 -1.95 17.19 -8.40
C ASP A 99 -0.73 17.49 -9.29
N PRO A 100 0.48 17.07 -8.88
CA PRO A 100 1.69 17.21 -9.68
C PRO A 100 1.62 16.51 -11.05
N GLU A 101 0.81 15.47 -11.20
CA GLU A 101 0.61 14.78 -12.49
C GLU A 101 -0.26 15.62 -13.43
N ALA A 102 -1.27 16.31 -12.92
CA ALA A 102 -2.10 17.23 -13.71
C ALA A 102 -1.29 18.43 -14.22
N GLN A 103 -0.43 19.00 -13.38
CA GLN A 103 0.50 20.06 -13.79
C GLN A 103 1.44 19.60 -14.92
N ARG A 104 2.03 18.43 -14.76
CA ARG A 104 2.93 17.84 -15.75
C ARG A 104 2.20 17.57 -17.06
N ARG A 105 0.99 17.05 -17.01
CA ARG A 105 0.15 16.80 -18.21
C ARG A 105 -0.19 18.09 -18.96
N SER A 106 -0.53 19.16 -18.24
CA SER A 106 -0.78 20.45 -18.86
C SER A 106 0.47 21.01 -19.57
N GLN A 107 1.63 20.93 -18.93
CA GLN A 107 2.90 21.35 -19.54
C GLN A 107 3.29 20.50 -20.77
N LEU A 108 3.03 19.19 -20.73
CA LEU A 108 3.30 18.29 -21.84
C LEU A 108 2.43 18.57 -23.06
N GLN A 109 1.17 18.96 -22.87
CA GLN A 109 0.25 19.27 -24.01
C GLN A 109 0.68 20.51 -24.81
N GLU A 110 1.39 21.45 -24.18
CA GLU A 110 1.88 22.67 -24.83
C GLU A 110 3.18 22.48 -25.64
N GLU A 111 3.85 21.33 -25.47
CA GLU A 111 5.13 21.06 -26.10
C GLU A 111 5.00 20.40 -27.50
N PRO A 112 5.96 20.61 -28.42
CA PRO A 112 6.03 19.87 -29.68
C PRO A 112 6.11 18.36 -29.45
N ILE A 113 5.48 17.56 -30.34
CA ILE A 113 5.33 16.08 -30.21
C ILE A 113 6.65 15.37 -29.85
N LEU A 114 7.76 15.73 -30.47
CA LEU A 114 9.06 15.12 -30.16
C LEU A 114 9.54 15.44 -28.75
N ARG A 115 9.26 16.63 -28.22
CA ARG A 115 9.55 16.99 -26.84
C ARG A 115 8.59 16.33 -25.87
N GLN A 116 7.31 16.15 -26.24
CA GLN A 116 6.35 15.40 -25.44
C GLN A 116 6.82 13.95 -25.23
N LEU A 117 7.35 13.29 -26.28
CA LEU A 117 7.94 11.95 -26.17
C LEU A 117 9.08 11.90 -25.18
N TRP A 118 10.03 12.82 -25.23
CA TRP A 118 11.18 12.83 -24.32
C TRP A 118 10.83 13.24 -22.89
N LYS A 119 9.98 14.25 -22.72
CA LYS A 119 9.54 14.71 -21.38
C LYS A 119 8.51 13.76 -20.77
N GLY A 120 7.77 13.01 -21.60
CA GLY A 120 6.81 12.00 -21.17
C GLY A 120 7.46 10.78 -20.50
N ILE A 121 8.70 10.44 -20.85
CA ILE A 121 9.41 9.29 -20.32
C ILE A 121 10.14 9.66 -19.02
N GLN A 122 10.00 8.82 -18.00
CA GLN A 122 10.67 8.96 -16.71
C GLN A 122 11.31 7.63 -16.31
N ILE A 123 12.58 7.71 -15.96
CA ILE A 123 13.30 6.61 -15.32
C ILE A 123 13.21 6.81 -13.82
N TYR A 124 12.88 5.79 -13.09
CA TYR A 124 12.79 5.81 -11.63
C TYR A 124 13.30 4.51 -11.04
N GLY A 125 13.55 4.51 -9.75
CA GLY A 125 13.97 3.31 -9.06
C GLY A 125 14.08 3.51 -7.56
N SER A 126 14.45 2.42 -6.90
CA SER A 126 14.67 2.36 -5.46
C SER A 126 15.79 1.37 -5.16
N VAL A 127 16.80 1.80 -4.45
CA VAL A 127 17.82 0.93 -3.85
C VAL A 127 17.47 0.77 -2.38
N ARG A 128 17.40 -0.49 -1.91
CA ARG A 128 16.94 -0.82 -0.57
C ARG A 128 17.83 -1.89 0.03
N LEU A 129 18.68 -1.49 0.94
CA LEU A 129 19.59 -2.40 1.64
C LEU A 129 19.24 -2.46 3.12
N HIS A 130 19.31 -3.63 3.69
CA HIS A 130 19.12 -3.81 5.12
C HIS A 130 20.05 -4.88 5.67
N ALA A 131 20.30 -4.78 6.97
CA ALA A 131 20.87 -5.82 7.78
C ALA A 131 19.78 -6.34 8.71
N ILE A 132 19.57 -7.65 8.74
CA ILE A 132 18.57 -8.30 9.58
C ILE A 132 19.24 -9.28 10.54
N ASN A 133 18.81 -9.27 11.79
CA ASN A 133 19.23 -10.22 12.81
C ASN A 133 18.02 -10.98 13.32
N ASN A 134 18.10 -12.31 13.30
CA ASN A 134 17.07 -13.21 13.83
C ASN A 134 17.41 -13.58 15.28
N PHE A 135 16.61 -13.12 16.22
CA PHE A 135 16.81 -13.42 17.64
C PHE A 135 16.26 -14.80 17.98
N ASN A 136 17.15 -15.73 18.29
CA ASN A 136 16.84 -16.90 19.10
C ASN A 136 17.20 -16.60 20.54
N GLU A 137 16.62 -17.32 21.51
CA GLU A 137 16.99 -17.23 22.94
C GLU A 137 18.49 -17.47 23.22
N LYS A 138 19.25 -17.89 22.22
CA LYS A 138 20.69 -18.21 22.31
C LYS A 138 21.58 -17.50 21.30
N SER A 139 21.02 -16.64 20.39
CA SER A 139 21.86 -15.98 19.40
C SER A 139 22.40 -14.65 19.91
N ASP A 140 23.71 -14.52 19.87
CA ASP A 140 24.37 -13.24 20.07
C ASP A 140 23.90 -12.22 19.02
N LEU A 141 23.75 -10.96 19.42
CA LEU A 141 23.43 -9.82 18.56
C LEU A 141 24.44 -9.58 17.42
N THR A 142 25.39 -10.48 17.21
CA THR A 142 26.56 -10.30 16.34
C THR A 142 26.36 -10.79 14.93
N GLU A 143 25.31 -11.57 14.63
CA GLU A 143 25.10 -12.12 13.29
C GLU A 143 23.98 -11.38 12.56
N PHE A 144 24.37 -10.36 11.80
CA PHE A 144 23.48 -9.71 10.85
C PHE A 144 23.68 -10.27 9.44
N ALA A 145 22.60 -10.74 8.84
CA ALA A 145 22.57 -11.05 7.41
C ALA A 145 22.24 -9.77 6.62
N LEU A 146 23.03 -9.50 5.58
CA LEU A 146 22.71 -8.44 4.64
C LEU A 146 21.65 -8.94 3.66
N GLY A 147 20.68 -8.09 3.33
CA GLY A 147 19.61 -8.39 2.41
C GLY A 147 19.23 -7.19 1.53
N ASP A 148 18.61 -7.52 0.43
CA ASP A 148 17.96 -6.54 -0.45
C ASP A 148 16.47 -6.43 -0.10
N GLY A 149 15.99 -5.22 0.12
CA GLY A 149 14.59 -4.91 0.47
C GLY A 149 13.69 -4.68 -0.75
N ALA A 150 13.85 -5.46 -1.83
CA ALA A 150 13.15 -5.32 -3.10
C ALA A 150 13.56 -4.05 -3.87
N SER A 151 14.86 -3.91 -4.12
CA SER A 151 15.43 -2.92 -5.03
C SER A 151 14.82 -3.07 -6.43
N ARG A 152 14.69 -1.96 -7.13
CA ARG A 152 14.00 -1.93 -8.42
C ARG A 152 14.42 -0.76 -9.28
N ILE A 153 14.29 -0.97 -10.58
CA ILE A 153 14.40 0.06 -11.61
C ILE A 153 13.21 -0.02 -12.54
N GLY A 154 12.75 1.11 -13.01
CA GLY A 154 11.62 1.15 -13.92
C GLY A 154 11.67 2.34 -14.86
N VAL A 155 10.84 2.26 -15.87
CA VAL A 155 10.52 3.34 -16.80
C VAL A 155 9.02 3.47 -16.88
N ARG A 156 8.53 4.71 -16.89
CA ARG A 156 7.13 5.02 -17.17
C ARG A 156 7.07 6.12 -18.22
N GLY A 157 5.99 6.09 -19.00
CA GLY A 157 5.77 7.08 -20.03
C GLY A 157 4.30 7.43 -20.18
N GLU A 158 4.04 8.66 -20.57
CA GLU A 158 2.72 9.18 -20.89
C GLU A 158 2.79 10.03 -22.15
N LEU A 159 1.81 9.85 -23.03
CA LEU A 159 1.68 10.58 -24.28
C LEU A 159 0.25 11.05 -24.47
N PRO A 160 0.01 12.32 -24.81
CA PRO A 160 -1.31 12.78 -25.18
C PRO A 160 -1.73 12.11 -26.48
N LEU A 161 -2.90 11.49 -26.48
CA LEU A 161 -3.48 10.85 -27.67
C LEU A 161 -4.53 11.75 -28.33
N LEU A 162 -5.45 12.27 -27.55
CA LEU A 162 -6.52 13.20 -27.91
C LEU A 162 -6.70 14.21 -26.78
N LYS A 163 -7.52 15.26 -26.98
CA LYS A 163 -7.69 16.36 -25.98
C LYS A 163 -7.88 15.91 -24.52
N LYS A 164 -8.44 14.70 -24.28
CA LYS A 164 -8.73 14.19 -22.93
C LYS A 164 -8.21 12.78 -22.69
N TRP A 165 -7.48 12.20 -23.64
CA TRP A 165 -6.99 10.85 -23.56
C TRP A 165 -5.47 10.83 -23.59
N TRP A 166 -4.90 10.03 -22.70
CA TRP A 166 -3.48 9.78 -22.58
C TRP A 166 -3.20 8.31 -22.80
N LEU A 167 -2.21 8.00 -23.60
CA LEU A 167 -1.59 6.68 -23.64
C LEU A 167 -0.53 6.64 -22.55
N PHE A 168 -0.51 5.61 -21.73
CA PHE A 168 0.52 5.43 -20.72
C PHE A 168 1.09 4.03 -20.76
N GLY A 169 2.33 3.90 -20.20
CA GLY A 169 2.99 2.62 -20.02
C GLY A 169 3.97 2.66 -18.86
N ARG A 170 4.17 1.50 -18.24
CA ARG A 170 5.13 1.31 -17.15
C ARG A 170 5.77 -0.06 -17.24
N ALA A 171 7.10 -0.10 -17.14
CA ALA A 171 7.88 -1.31 -16.94
C ALA A 171 8.73 -1.15 -15.66
N GLU A 172 8.72 -2.15 -14.78
CA GLU A 172 9.51 -2.15 -13.54
C GLU A 172 10.08 -3.55 -13.32
N ALA A 173 11.38 -3.63 -13.12
CA ALA A 173 12.10 -4.84 -12.76
C ALA A 173 12.67 -4.70 -11.34
N GLY A 174 12.57 -5.78 -10.56
CA GLY A 174 13.30 -5.96 -9.32
C GLY A 174 14.69 -6.54 -9.61
N PHE A 175 15.65 -6.23 -8.77
CA PHE A 175 16.99 -6.81 -8.79
C PHE A 175 17.50 -6.91 -7.35
N ASP A 176 18.39 -7.87 -7.12
CA ASP A 176 19.14 -7.95 -5.87
C ASP A 176 20.44 -7.18 -6.02
N VAL A 177 20.61 -6.11 -5.23
CA VAL A 177 21.83 -5.30 -5.25
C VAL A 177 23.05 -6.12 -4.83
N LEU A 178 22.89 -7.03 -3.86
CA LEU A 178 23.97 -7.80 -3.31
C LEU A 178 24.45 -8.86 -4.32
N ASP A 179 23.54 -9.57 -4.95
CA ASP A 179 23.90 -10.58 -5.96
C ASP A 179 24.47 -9.93 -7.23
N THR A 180 23.99 -8.75 -7.58
CA THR A 180 24.52 -8.00 -8.75
C THR A 180 25.95 -7.54 -8.55
N PHE A 181 26.34 -7.16 -7.33
CA PHE A 181 27.69 -6.66 -7.02
C PHE A 181 28.64 -7.73 -6.46
N THR A 182 28.10 -8.80 -5.89
CA THR A 182 28.89 -9.93 -5.41
C THR A 182 29.01 -11.00 -6.49
N ALA A 183 29.30 -10.64 -7.73
CA ALA A 183 29.45 -11.58 -8.83
C ALA A 183 30.10 -12.88 -8.33
N LYS A 184 29.29 -13.90 -8.05
CA LYS A 184 29.79 -15.25 -7.79
C LYS A 184 30.57 -15.69 -9.03
N SER A 185 31.87 -15.60 -8.91
CA SER A 185 32.77 -16.15 -9.90
C SER A 185 32.53 -17.65 -9.97
N GLY A 186 31.91 -18.12 -11.04
CA GLY A 186 32.04 -19.51 -11.46
C GLY A 186 30.83 -20.39 -11.23
N ASN A 187 30.28 -20.85 -12.34
CA ASN A 187 29.61 -22.13 -12.54
C ASN A 187 28.32 -22.43 -11.74
N GLU A 188 27.31 -21.61 -11.86
CA GLU A 188 25.96 -22.15 -11.73
C GLU A 188 25.09 -21.65 -12.90
N GLU A 189 24.65 -22.61 -13.70
CA GLU A 189 23.74 -22.44 -14.85
C GLU A 189 22.31 -22.16 -14.39
N ASN A 190 22.07 -21.06 -13.69
CA ASN A 190 20.71 -20.59 -13.42
C ASN A 190 20.59 -19.13 -13.84
N PRO A 191 19.99 -18.85 -15.01
CA PRO A 191 19.72 -17.48 -15.45
C PRO A 191 18.57 -16.80 -14.71
N GLU A 192 18.04 -17.37 -13.63
CA GLU A 192 16.91 -16.82 -12.87
C GLU A 192 17.33 -15.75 -11.84
N ASP A 193 18.62 -15.54 -11.60
CA ASP A 193 19.12 -14.69 -10.52
C ASP A 193 19.31 -13.21 -10.89
N GLY A 194 18.77 -12.74 -12.02
CA GLY A 194 19.02 -11.38 -12.49
C GLY A 194 17.90 -10.40 -12.19
N LEU A 195 17.00 -10.25 -13.16
CA LEU A 195 15.90 -9.28 -13.10
C LEU A 195 14.55 -9.97 -12.95
N THR A 196 13.79 -9.61 -11.93
CA THR A 196 12.42 -10.10 -11.73
C THR A 196 11.40 -9.10 -12.27
N LYS A 197 10.44 -9.57 -13.08
CA LYS A 197 9.35 -8.74 -13.60
C LYS A 197 8.41 -8.35 -12.46
N ARG A 198 8.41 -7.06 -12.07
CA ARG A 198 7.51 -6.54 -11.04
C ARG A 198 6.23 -5.95 -11.63
N LEU A 199 6.36 -5.01 -12.57
CA LEU A 199 5.25 -4.39 -13.27
C LEU A 199 5.56 -4.32 -14.77
N LEU A 200 4.55 -4.57 -15.58
CA LEU A 200 4.62 -4.38 -17.04
C LEU A 200 3.20 -4.19 -17.56
N HIS A 201 2.78 -2.94 -17.65
CA HIS A 201 1.42 -2.61 -18.10
C HIS A 201 1.41 -1.35 -18.92
N GLY A 202 0.35 -1.21 -19.70
CA GLY A 202 0.05 0.00 -20.45
C GLY A 202 -1.45 0.20 -20.51
N GLY A 203 -1.87 1.33 -21.07
CA GLY A 203 -3.29 1.60 -21.15
C GLY A 203 -3.62 3.00 -21.61
N PHE A 204 -4.89 3.32 -21.46
CA PHE A 204 -5.45 4.63 -21.76
C PHE A 204 -6.02 5.26 -20.50
N ASP A 205 -5.80 6.54 -20.33
CA ASP A 205 -6.26 7.31 -19.19
C ASP A 205 -7.00 8.56 -19.64
N SER A 206 -8.06 8.90 -18.94
CA SER A 206 -8.83 10.13 -19.11
C SER A 206 -9.32 10.62 -17.75
N ASP A 207 -9.98 11.77 -17.71
CA ASP A 207 -10.51 12.35 -16.46
C ASP A 207 -11.44 11.40 -15.70
N ASN A 208 -12.19 10.53 -16.42
CA ASN A 208 -13.23 9.70 -15.83
C ASN A 208 -12.98 8.19 -15.93
N LEU A 209 -12.03 7.76 -16.76
CA LEU A 209 -11.80 6.34 -17.05
C LEU A 209 -10.33 6.08 -17.33
N THR A 210 -9.76 5.14 -16.59
CA THR A 210 -8.47 4.52 -16.90
C THR A 210 -8.73 3.07 -17.29
N VAL A 211 -8.18 2.62 -18.42
CA VAL A 211 -8.15 1.19 -18.79
C VAL A 211 -6.69 0.78 -18.90
N ALA A 212 -6.32 -0.29 -18.23
CA ALA A 212 -4.95 -0.81 -18.21
C ALA A 212 -4.94 -2.32 -18.46
N TRP A 213 -3.88 -2.83 -19.08
CA TRP A 213 -3.64 -4.27 -19.24
C TRP A 213 -2.17 -4.61 -18.97
N GLY A 214 -1.92 -5.84 -18.52
CA GLY A 214 -0.60 -6.36 -18.20
C GLY A 214 -0.41 -6.64 -16.72
N LYS A 215 0.85 -6.79 -16.24
CA LYS A 215 1.14 -6.99 -14.82
C LYS A 215 1.07 -5.66 -14.07
N ASN A 216 0.09 -5.53 -13.18
CA ASN A 216 -0.18 -4.28 -12.46
C ASN A 216 -0.65 -4.53 -11.02
N TRP A 217 -0.58 -3.51 -10.18
CA TRP A 217 -1.19 -3.55 -8.85
C TRP A 217 -2.69 -3.81 -8.95
N SER A 218 -3.16 -4.81 -8.23
CA SER A 218 -4.55 -5.29 -8.29
C SER A 218 -5.56 -4.26 -7.76
N ALA A 219 -6.82 -4.44 -8.15
CA ALA A 219 -7.92 -3.73 -7.53
C ALA A 219 -7.99 -4.01 -6.01
N TYR A 220 -7.74 -5.26 -5.61
CA TYR A 220 -7.70 -5.67 -4.21
C TYR A 220 -6.60 -4.94 -3.42
N TYR A 221 -5.37 -4.88 -3.95
CA TYR A 221 -4.23 -4.22 -3.31
C TYR A 221 -4.49 -2.75 -2.98
N LYS A 222 -5.24 -2.04 -3.81
CA LYS A 222 -5.53 -0.61 -3.58
C LYS A 222 -6.17 -0.35 -2.22
N ILE A 223 -6.84 -1.35 -1.65
CA ILE A 223 -7.45 -1.29 -0.33
C ILE A 223 -6.64 -2.10 0.68
N ALA A 224 -6.38 -3.38 0.40
CA ALA A 224 -5.68 -4.26 1.31
C ALA A 224 -4.22 -3.83 1.57
N GLY A 225 -3.57 -3.17 0.61
CA GLY A 225 -2.22 -2.64 0.76
C GLY A 225 -2.09 -1.32 1.55
N MET A 226 -3.18 -0.79 2.11
CA MET A 226 -3.11 0.48 2.85
C MET A 226 -2.28 0.38 4.14
N ALA A 227 -2.24 -0.78 4.78
CA ALA A 227 -1.40 -1.05 5.94
C ALA A 227 -0.01 -1.63 5.59
N ASP A 228 0.24 -1.99 4.33
CA ASP A 228 1.52 -2.52 3.84
C ASP A 228 2.57 -1.40 3.66
N ARG A 229 3.03 -0.82 4.77
CA ARG A 229 3.93 0.34 4.79
C ARG A 229 5.19 0.19 5.64
N PHE A 230 5.36 -0.91 6.34
CA PHE A 230 6.64 -1.24 6.96
C PHE A 230 7.72 -1.39 5.88
N SER A 231 8.97 -1.16 6.26
CA SER A 231 10.07 -1.25 5.30
C SER A 231 10.28 -2.68 4.83
N ILE A 232 10.10 -3.66 5.73
CA ILE A 232 10.33 -5.10 5.49
C ILE A 232 9.12 -5.96 5.89
N PHE A 233 8.40 -5.63 6.97
CA PHE A 233 7.48 -6.54 7.64
C PHE A 233 5.98 -6.36 7.29
N GLY A 234 5.66 -5.72 6.15
CA GLY A 234 4.26 -5.47 5.76
C GLY A 234 3.63 -6.56 4.90
N GLY A 235 2.29 -6.51 4.74
CA GLY A 235 1.54 -7.26 3.73
C GLY A 235 1.36 -8.75 3.98
N ASN A 236 1.50 -9.24 5.22
CA ASN A 236 1.57 -10.67 5.52
C ASN A 236 0.25 -11.28 6.03
N ALA A 237 -0.81 -10.51 6.24
CA ALA A 237 -2.04 -11.02 6.83
C ALA A 237 -3.30 -10.72 6.04
N ALA A 238 -3.28 -9.71 5.16
CA ALA A 238 -4.42 -9.33 4.34
C ALA A 238 -4.48 -10.03 2.97
N GLY A 239 -3.67 -11.07 2.73
CA GLY A 239 -3.68 -11.86 1.50
C GLY A 239 -3.15 -11.12 0.27
N VAL A 240 -2.44 -10.01 0.46
CA VAL A 240 -1.82 -9.23 -0.64
C VAL A 240 -0.71 -10.03 -1.29
N TYR A 241 0.24 -10.46 -0.47
CA TYR A 241 1.29 -11.41 -0.84
C TYR A 241 0.91 -12.77 -0.26
N ASN A 242 0.80 -13.77 -1.08
CA ASN A 242 0.27 -15.07 -0.66
C ASN A 242 0.90 -16.22 -1.45
N ALA A 243 0.80 -17.40 -0.89
CA ALA A 243 1.27 -18.64 -1.50
C ALA A 243 2.72 -18.55 -2.06
N GLY A 244 3.61 -17.83 -1.35
CA GLY A 244 5.00 -17.63 -1.76
C GLY A 244 5.17 -16.74 -3.01
N THR A 245 4.12 -16.02 -3.42
CA THR A 245 4.13 -15.15 -4.61
C THR A 245 3.89 -13.68 -4.26
N ASP A 246 4.03 -12.83 -5.25
CA ASP A 246 3.69 -11.40 -5.16
C ASP A 246 2.17 -11.11 -5.29
N GLY A 247 1.32 -12.16 -5.13
CA GLY A 247 -0.12 -12.09 -5.35
C GLY A 247 -0.51 -11.96 -6.83
N GLY A 248 0.42 -12.24 -7.74
CA GLY A 248 0.23 -12.15 -9.18
C GLY A 248 -0.81 -13.14 -9.71
N PRO A 249 -0.64 -14.45 -9.45
CA PRO A 249 -1.57 -15.48 -9.91
C PRO A 249 -2.99 -15.35 -9.31
N THR A 250 -3.08 -15.04 -8.00
CA THR A 250 -4.36 -14.88 -7.30
C THR A 250 -5.06 -13.57 -7.61
N GLY A 251 -4.34 -12.57 -8.15
CA GLY A 251 -4.87 -11.26 -8.46
C GLY A 251 -5.04 -10.34 -7.26
N THR A 252 -4.38 -10.61 -6.13
CA THR A 252 -4.50 -9.84 -4.89
C THR A 252 -3.39 -8.83 -4.67
N GLY A 253 -2.20 -9.06 -5.25
CA GLY A 253 -1.03 -8.19 -5.15
C GLY A 253 -0.67 -7.52 -6.49
N ARG A 254 0.47 -7.89 -7.08
CA ARG A 254 0.87 -7.47 -8.43
C ARG A 254 0.27 -8.43 -9.48
N ALA A 255 -1.01 -8.24 -9.77
CA ALA A 255 -1.81 -9.11 -10.61
C ALA A 255 -1.20 -9.33 -12.00
N ASP A 256 -1.07 -10.61 -12.40
CA ASP A 256 -0.47 -11.01 -13.68
C ASP A 256 -1.48 -10.91 -14.83
N ASP A 257 -1.05 -10.32 -15.96
CA ASP A 257 -1.81 -10.22 -17.21
C ASP A 257 -3.28 -9.82 -17.00
N VAL A 258 -3.46 -8.77 -16.22
CA VAL A 258 -4.76 -8.28 -15.79
C VAL A 258 -5.32 -7.28 -16.80
N LEU A 259 -6.64 -7.30 -17.04
CA LEU A 259 -7.39 -6.19 -17.60
C LEU A 259 -8.05 -5.42 -16.46
N GLN A 260 -7.80 -4.13 -16.37
CA GLN A 260 -8.33 -3.27 -15.32
C GLN A 260 -9.06 -2.07 -15.88
N ALA A 261 -10.12 -1.66 -15.18
CA ALA A 261 -10.78 -0.39 -15.41
C ALA A 261 -10.88 0.38 -14.08
N ARG A 262 -10.47 1.63 -14.06
CA ARG A 262 -10.74 2.57 -12.98
C ARG A 262 -11.73 3.60 -13.47
N ILE A 263 -12.88 3.66 -12.82
CA ILE A 263 -13.97 4.57 -13.15
C ILE A 263 -14.06 5.61 -12.05
N PHE A 264 -13.89 6.88 -12.39
CA PHE A 264 -14.15 7.97 -11.47
C PHE A 264 -15.63 8.32 -11.50
N THR A 265 -16.29 8.17 -10.37
CA THR A 265 -17.71 8.49 -10.20
C THR A 265 -17.83 9.92 -9.69
N GLY A 266 -18.69 10.71 -10.32
CA GLY A 266 -18.98 12.09 -9.88
C GLY A 266 -19.70 12.20 -8.53
N GLY A 267 -19.84 11.09 -7.79
CA GLY A 267 -20.62 11.00 -6.57
C GLY A 267 -22.13 10.89 -6.88
N LEU A 268 -22.90 10.65 -5.83
CA LEU A 268 -24.37 10.57 -5.88
C LEU A 268 -24.94 11.61 -4.90
N SER A 269 -25.20 12.79 -5.41
CA SER A 269 -25.64 13.94 -4.59
C SER A 269 -26.94 13.63 -3.83
N ALA A 270 -27.86 12.86 -4.42
CA ALA A 270 -29.11 12.43 -3.78
C ALA A 270 -28.87 11.60 -2.51
N LEU A 271 -27.78 10.84 -2.45
CA LEU A 271 -27.37 10.01 -1.31
C LEU A 271 -26.25 10.64 -0.48
N LYS A 272 -25.85 11.88 -0.80
CA LYS A 272 -24.70 12.57 -0.19
C LYS A 272 -23.37 11.77 -0.26
N ILE A 273 -23.24 10.91 -1.27
CA ILE A 273 -22.00 10.15 -1.51
C ILE A 273 -21.04 11.05 -2.28
N LYS A 274 -19.85 11.28 -1.70
CA LYS A 274 -18.75 12.00 -2.35
C LYS A 274 -18.25 11.25 -3.58
N PRO A 275 -17.58 11.93 -4.52
CA PRO A 275 -16.88 11.26 -5.63
C PRO A 275 -15.95 10.16 -5.14
N PHE A 276 -15.91 9.03 -5.84
CA PHE A 276 -15.04 7.91 -5.50
C PHE A 276 -14.53 7.19 -6.75
N ASN A 277 -13.45 6.43 -6.61
CA ASN A 277 -12.92 5.57 -7.65
C ASN A 277 -13.44 4.14 -7.46
N LEU A 278 -14.11 3.61 -8.50
CA LEU A 278 -14.42 2.19 -8.62
C LEU A 278 -13.34 1.54 -9.47
N ASN A 279 -12.63 0.55 -8.93
CA ASN A 279 -11.65 -0.23 -9.65
C ASN A 279 -12.23 -1.61 -9.92
N LEU A 280 -12.14 -2.06 -11.17
CA LEU A 280 -12.55 -3.37 -11.64
C LEU A 280 -11.35 -4.09 -12.23
N GLN A 281 -11.33 -5.41 -12.13
CA GLN A 281 -10.22 -6.25 -12.60
C GLN A 281 -10.73 -7.57 -13.13
N TYR A 282 -10.08 -8.06 -14.19
CA TYR A 282 -10.27 -9.39 -14.73
C TYR A 282 -8.92 -10.02 -15.08
N GLN A 283 -8.75 -11.31 -14.73
CA GLN A 283 -7.64 -12.15 -15.15
C GLN A 283 -8.15 -13.48 -15.68
N TYR A 284 -7.35 -14.13 -16.48
CA TYR A 284 -7.70 -15.41 -17.09
C TYR A 284 -6.50 -16.37 -17.05
N ASN A 285 -6.78 -17.63 -16.72
CA ASN A 285 -5.88 -18.76 -16.90
C ASN A 285 -4.52 -18.58 -16.20
N ARG A 286 -4.53 -18.29 -14.88
CA ARG A 286 -3.31 -18.16 -14.06
C ARG A 286 -2.96 -19.45 -13.33
N PRO A 287 -1.67 -19.82 -13.19
CA PRO A 287 -1.29 -21.02 -12.45
C PRO A 287 -1.69 -20.90 -10.99
N ILE A 288 -2.13 -22.01 -10.37
CA ILE A 288 -2.31 -22.11 -8.94
C ILE A 288 -0.93 -22.35 -8.32
N PRO A 289 -0.42 -21.48 -7.45
CA PRO A 289 0.87 -21.71 -6.80
C PRO A 289 0.88 -23.05 -6.04
N TRP A 290 2.00 -23.77 -6.12
CA TRP A 290 2.24 -25.06 -5.47
C TRP A 290 1.35 -26.23 -5.97
N VAL A 291 0.55 -26.02 -7.02
CA VAL A 291 -0.27 -27.07 -7.65
C VAL A 291 0.13 -27.20 -9.12
N GLU A 292 0.85 -28.26 -9.44
CA GLU A 292 1.37 -28.48 -10.79
C GLU A 292 0.22 -28.74 -11.80
N GLY A 293 0.26 -28.03 -12.92
CA GLY A 293 -0.68 -28.19 -14.02
C GLY A 293 -2.03 -27.49 -13.84
N GLU A 294 -2.43 -27.18 -12.61
CA GLU A 294 -3.74 -26.61 -12.33
C GLU A 294 -3.72 -25.05 -12.35
N ARG A 295 -4.89 -24.49 -12.65
CA ARG A 295 -5.00 -23.05 -12.93
C ARG A 295 -6.31 -22.46 -12.38
N TYR A 296 -6.23 -21.19 -12.01
CA TYR A 296 -7.42 -20.34 -11.90
C TYR A 296 -7.95 -20.08 -13.30
N SER A 297 -9.17 -20.50 -13.60
CA SER A 297 -9.77 -20.33 -14.94
C SER A 297 -10.15 -18.89 -15.23
N SER A 298 -10.78 -18.23 -14.26
CA SER A 298 -11.13 -16.81 -14.34
C SER A 298 -10.99 -16.16 -12.97
N ALA A 299 -10.59 -14.90 -12.94
CA ALA A 299 -10.50 -14.15 -11.69
C ALA A 299 -11.06 -12.73 -11.87
N TYR A 300 -11.85 -12.29 -10.90
CA TYR A 300 -12.55 -11.01 -10.89
C TYR A 300 -12.21 -10.24 -9.62
N GLY A 301 -11.87 -8.97 -9.76
CA GLY A 301 -11.58 -8.11 -8.64
C GLY A 301 -12.35 -6.80 -8.73
N ALA A 302 -12.74 -6.27 -7.57
CA ALA A 302 -13.34 -4.95 -7.47
C ALA A 302 -12.89 -4.26 -6.19
N SER A 303 -12.77 -2.94 -6.23
CA SER A 303 -12.57 -2.14 -5.04
C SER A 303 -13.09 -0.72 -5.16
N ALA A 304 -13.47 -0.14 -4.02
CA ALA A 304 -13.86 1.25 -3.91
C ALA A 304 -13.29 1.87 -2.63
N TRP A 305 -12.90 3.14 -2.71
CA TRP A 305 -12.54 3.96 -1.56
C TRP A 305 -13.55 5.08 -1.42
N LEU A 306 -14.19 5.14 -0.25
CA LEU A 306 -15.19 6.14 0.10
C LEU A 306 -14.57 7.11 1.11
N GLU A 307 -14.36 8.33 0.70
CA GLU A 307 -13.88 9.37 1.59
C GLU A 307 -15.05 9.92 2.42
N THR A 308 -14.95 9.82 3.74
CA THR A 308 -16.00 10.28 4.67
C THR A 308 -15.79 11.75 5.00
N GLU A 309 -14.56 12.14 5.33
CA GLU A 309 -14.10 13.48 5.62
C GLU A 309 -12.78 13.73 4.89
N LYS A 310 -12.27 14.94 4.93
CA LYS A 310 -10.93 15.21 4.44
C LYS A 310 -9.94 14.28 5.15
N ASP A 311 -9.14 13.58 4.36
CA ASP A 311 -8.06 12.69 4.82
C ASP A 311 -8.50 11.44 5.61
N ARG A 312 -9.81 11.11 5.60
CA ARG A 312 -10.37 9.91 6.25
C ARG A 312 -11.32 9.17 5.33
N GLY A 313 -11.36 7.86 5.45
CA GLY A 313 -12.31 7.08 4.66
C GLY A 313 -12.28 5.59 4.95
N ILE A 314 -13.16 4.92 4.23
CA ILE A 314 -13.38 3.48 4.29
C ILE A 314 -13.20 2.90 2.88
N GLY A 315 -12.43 1.83 2.77
CA GLY A 315 -12.25 1.07 1.54
C GLY A 315 -12.85 -0.32 1.64
N LEU A 316 -13.37 -0.81 0.53
CA LEU A 316 -13.82 -2.18 0.36
C LEU A 316 -13.16 -2.78 -0.88
N ALA A 317 -12.72 -4.03 -0.81
CA ALA A 317 -12.19 -4.76 -1.94
C ALA A 317 -12.60 -6.22 -1.88
N ALA A 318 -12.77 -6.81 -3.06
CA ALA A 318 -13.03 -8.24 -3.23
C ALA A 318 -12.20 -8.77 -4.40
N GLN A 319 -11.73 -10.00 -4.27
CA GLN A 319 -11.13 -10.81 -5.32
C GLN A 319 -11.72 -12.19 -5.28
N TYR A 320 -12.07 -12.73 -6.45
CA TYR A 320 -12.66 -14.05 -6.63
C TYR A 320 -11.99 -14.75 -7.81
N SER A 321 -11.46 -15.95 -7.60
CA SER A 321 -10.74 -16.70 -8.62
C SER A 321 -11.28 -18.13 -8.67
N THR A 322 -11.85 -18.52 -9.83
CA THR A 322 -12.50 -19.82 -10.04
C THR A 322 -11.48 -20.93 -10.31
N ILE A 323 -11.72 -22.10 -9.78
CA ILE A 323 -10.93 -23.31 -9.99
C ILE A 323 -11.83 -24.39 -10.62
N ASP A 324 -11.54 -24.77 -11.87
CA ASP A 324 -12.43 -25.69 -12.60
C ASP A 324 -12.33 -27.14 -12.12
N ASN A 325 -11.16 -27.57 -11.66
CA ASN A 325 -10.90 -28.98 -11.34
C ASN A 325 -10.61 -29.20 -9.83
N LEU A 326 -11.61 -28.97 -9.00
CA LEU A 326 -11.51 -29.19 -7.54
C LEU A 326 -11.29 -30.67 -7.14
N GLU A 327 -11.58 -31.62 -8.05
CA GLU A 327 -11.39 -33.02 -7.80
C GLU A 327 -9.97 -33.53 -8.08
N ASP A 328 -9.10 -32.67 -8.65
CA ASP A 328 -7.71 -33.03 -8.92
C ASP A 328 -6.97 -33.40 -7.62
N PRO A 329 -6.20 -34.53 -7.62
CA PRO A 329 -5.46 -34.97 -6.44
C PRO A 329 -4.45 -33.93 -5.93
N GLY A 330 -3.81 -33.12 -6.79
CA GLY A 330 -2.89 -32.06 -6.42
C GLY A 330 -3.60 -30.89 -5.73
N VAL A 331 -4.77 -30.49 -6.25
CA VAL A 331 -5.64 -29.47 -5.66
C VAL A 331 -6.06 -29.87 -4.25
N LYS A 332 -6.57 -31.11 -4.09
CA LYS A 332 -6.94 -31.66 -2.77
C LYS A 332 -5.75 -31.82 -1.84
N ALA A 333 -4.61 -32.27 -2.36
CA ALA A 333 -3.40 -32.43 -1.56
C ALA A 333 -2.84 -31.08 -1.09
N ALA A 334 -3.06 -30.00 -1.84
CA ALA A 334 -2.73 -28.63 -1.44
C ALA A 334 -3.69 -28.07 -0.38
N GLY A 335 -4.82 -28.74 -0.08
CA GLY A 335 -5.81 -28.28 0.90
C GLY A 335 -6.87 -27.35 0.33
N ILE A 336 -6.96 -27.24 -0.98
CA ILE A 336 -7.96 -26.40 -1.65
C ILE A 336 -9.31 -27.14 -1.68
N ASP A 337 -10.35 -26.51 -1.14
CA ASP A 337 -11.70 -27.08 -1.01
C ASP A 337 -12.77 -26.28 -1.78
N GLY A 338 -12.37 -25.24 -2.50
CA GLY A 338 -13.27 -24.40 -3.29
C GLY A 338 -12.52 -23.29 -4.04
N ASP A 339 -13.25 -22.34 -4.58
CA ASP A 339 -12.71 -21.18 -5.25
C ASP A 339 -11.92 -20.27 -4.29
N ALA A 340 -10.90 -19.60 -4.81
CA ALA A 340 -10.13 -18.64 -4.02
C ALA A 340 -10.88 -17.32 -3.88
N LYS A 341 -11.04 -16.84 -2.63
CA LYS A 341 -11.77 -15.62 -2.32
C LYS A 341 -11.00 -14.77 -1.31
N ALA A 342 -10.92 -13.47 -1.59
CA ALA A 342 -10.40 -12.48 -0.65
C ALA A 342 -11.36 -11.30 -0.56
N LEU A 343 -11.77 -10.97 0.66
CA LEU A 343 -12.52 -9.76 0.99
C LEU A 343 -11.68 -8.91 1.92
N ALA A 344 -11.58 -7.61 1.66
CA ALA A 344 -10.91 -6.67 2.55
C ALA A 344 -11.75 -5.43 2.81
N MET A 345 -11.66 -4.95 4.06
CA MET A 345 -12.15 -3.65 4.47
C MET A 345 -10.99 -2.87 5.10
N ALA A 346 -10.80 -1.63 4.67
CA ALA A 346 -9.77 -0.76 5.21
C ALA A 346 -10.35 0.52 5.78
N PHE A 347 -9.75 0.96 6.88
CA PHE A 347 -9.95 2.28 7.48
C PHE A 347 -8.63 3.01 7.39
N ARG A 348 -8.63 4.24 6.87
CA ARG A 348 -7.44 5.07 6.77
C ARG A 348 -7.74 6.47 7.25
N SER A 349 -6.76 7.03 7.96
CA SER A 349 -6.76 8.44 8.34
C SER A 349 -5.32 8.95 8.29
N PHE A 350 -5.14 10.21 7.86
CA PHE A 350 -3.82 10.81 7.79
C PHE A 350 -3.90 12.33 7.98
N GLY A 351 -2.79 12.94 8.31
CA GLY A 351 -2.57 14.38 8.41
C GLY A 351 -1.13 14.67 8.00
N ASP A 352 -0.70 15.92 8.13
CA ASP A 352 0.64 16.34 7.70
C ASP A 352 1.77 15.58 8.39
N ARG A 353 1.55 15.20 9.65
CA ARG A 353 2.55 14.56 10.51
C ARG A 353 2.21 13.13 10.92
N TRP A 354 1.14 12.55 10.43
CA TRP A 354 0.74 11.21 10.83
C TRP A 354 -0.02 10.47 9.73
N TYR A 355 0.01 9.16 9.82
CA TYR A 355 -0.77 8.25 8.99
C TYR A 355 -1.14 7.03 9.80
N ALA A 356 -2.36 6.56 9.70
CA ALA A 356 -2.79 5.29 10.28
C ALA A 356 -3.74 4.56 9.32
N ALA A 357 -3.58 3.26 9.20
CA ALA A 357 -4.47 2.38 8.44
C ALA A 357 -4.68 1.07 9.17
N LEU A 358 -5.92 0.60 9.19
CA LEU A 358 -6.32 -0.74 9.64
C LEU A 358 -6.98 -1.44 8.47
N VAL A 359 -6.52 -2.65 8.17
CA VAL A 359 -7.11 -3.54 7.17
C VAL A 359 -7.61 -4.79 7.86
N LEU A 360 -8.83 -5.22 7.54
CA LEU A 360 -9.43 -6.47 7.96
C LEU A 360 -9.74 -7.30 6.72
N ALA A 361 -9.42 -8.58 6.73
CA ALA A 361 -9.61 -9.47 5.59
C ALA A 361 -10.26 -10.79 5.97
N ARG A 362 -11.08 -11.35 5.07
CA ARG A 362 -11.51 -12.74 5.06
C ARG A 362 -10.89 -13.40 3.83
N LEU A 363 -10.20 -14.51 4.02
CA LEU A 363 -9.43 -15.20 2.99
C LEU A 363 -9.84 -16.68 2.96
N GLU A 364 -10.20 -17.17 1.77
CA GLU A 364 -10.56 -18.56 1.51
C GLU A 364 -9.74 -19.07 0.32
N ASN A 365 -8.96 -20.13 0.51
CA ASN A 365 -8.06 -20.71 -0.49
C ASN A 365 -7.07 -19.68 -1.11
N VAL A 366 -6.59 -18.72 -0.31
CA VAL A 366 -5.66 -17.67 -0.73
C VAL A 366 -4.34 -17.75 0.03
N MET A 367 -4.39 -17.88 1.36
CA MET A 367 -3.19 -17.97 2.19
C MET A 367 -2.70 -19.43 2.26
N THR A 368 -1.38 -19.58 2.42
CA THR A 368 -0.77 -20.89 2.65
C THR A 368 0.02 -20.89 3.96
N THR A 369 0.12 -22.06 4.58
CA THR A 369 1.07 -22.32 5.67
C THR A 369 2.50 -22.35 5.12
N ASP A 370 3.49 -22.47 6.01
CA ASP A 370 4.90 -22.73 5.68
C ASP A 370 5.13 -24.08 4.97
N LEU A 371 4.17 -25.00 5.05
CA LEU A 371 4.16 -26.26 4.29
C LEU A 371 3.41 -26.17 2.96
N ASN A 372 3.13 -24.95 2.48
CA ASN A 372 2.39 -24.69 1.23
C ASN A 372 0.99 -25.30 1.18
N LYS A 373 0.32 -25.46 2.34
CA LYS A 373 -1.07 -25.89 2.43
C LYS A 373 -1.98 -24.67 2.45
N TYR A 374 -2.97 -24.63 1.57
CA TYR A 374 -3.96 -23.57 1.54
C TYR A 374 -4.86 -23.66 2.76
N VAL A 375 -5.19 -22.50 3.32
CA VAL A 375 -6.00 -22.37 4.53
C VAL A 375 -6.99 -21.22 4.40
N ASN A 376 -8.12 -21.39 5.07
CA ASN A 376 -9.16 -20.38 5.21
C ASN A 376 -8.98 -19.63 6.53
N GLY A 377 -9.23 -18.32 6.55
CA GLY A 377 -9.04 -17.59 7.81
C GLY A 377 -9.33 -16.10 7.72
N TYR A 378 -9.05 -15.41 8.82
CA TYR A 378 -9.20 -13.96 8.96
C TYR A 378 -7.84 -13.30 9.16
N GLY A 379 -7.66 -12.17 8.49
CA GLY A 379 -6.48 -11.35 8.61
C GLY A 379 -6.78 -9.96 9.14
N ALA A 380 -5.80 -9.37 9.82
CA ALA A 380 -5.82 -7.98 10.21
C ALA A 380 -4.42 -7.40 10.11
N GLU A 381 -4.30 -6.20 9.55
CA GLU A 381 -3.05 -5.45 9.46
C GLU A 381 -3.26 -4.04 9.99
N LEU A 382 -2.38 -3.60 10.85
CA LEU A 382 -2.34 -2.24 11.38
C LEU A 382 -1.00 -1.61 11.05
N TYR A 383 -1.04 -0.40 10.53
CA TYR A 383 0.14 0.43 10.38
C TYR A 383 -0.17 1.84 10.86
N ALA A 384 0.74 2.42 11.63
CA ALA A 384 0.71 3.82 12.01
C ALA A 384 2.11 4.41 11.95
N GLN A 385 2.20 5.68 11.60
CA GLN A 385 3.42 6.48 11.70
C GLN A 385 3.11 7.87 12.20
N TRP A 386 4.03 8.44 12.95
CA TRP A 386 3.92 9.79 13.48
C TRP A 386 5.25 10.51 13.43
N GLN A 387 5.25 11.73 12.88
CA GLN A 387 6.40 12.63 12.84
C GLN A 387 6.48 13.42 14.16
N PHE A 388 7.24 12.91 15.12
CA PHE A 388 7.38 13.54 16.42
C PHE A 388 8.42 14.68 16.44
N ARG A 389 9.30 14.70 15.44
CA ARG A 389 10.31 15.75 15.24
C ARG A 389 10.62 15.87 13.75
N ASP A 390 11.13 17.01 13.32
CA ASP A 390 11.58 17.18 11.94
C ASP A 390 12.43 15.98 11.50
N ARG A 391 12.08 15.37 10.33
CA ARG A 391 12.72 14.18 9.74
C ARG A 391 12.63 12.88 10.54
N TRP A 392 12.13 12.88 11.79
CA TRP A 392 12.03 11.70 12.63
C TRP A 392 10.59 11.19 12.73
N TRP A 393 10.41 9.92 12.41
CA TRP A 393 9.12 9.24 12.44
C TRP A 393 9.17 8.05 13.37
N LEU A 394 8.20 7.96 14.25
CA LEU A 394 7.87 6.73 14.98
C LEU A 394 6.93 5.90 14.12
N ILE A 395 7.18 4.59 14.05
CA ILE A 395 6.38 3.65 13.27
C ILE A 395 5.91 2.55 14.21
N GLY A 396 4.68 2.08 14.04
CA GLY A 396 4.16 0.95 14.81
C GLY A 396 2.97 0.29 14.15
N GLY A 397 2.70 -0.95 14.55
CA GLY A 397 1.57 -1.74 14.09
C GLY A 397 1.83 -3.23 14.17
N GLY A 398 1.22 -4.00 13.28
CA GLY A 398 1.40 -5.45 13.26
C GLY A 398 0.50 -6.16 12.26
N ASN A 399 0.69 -7.45 12.14
CA ASN A 399 -0.03 -8.34 11.25
C ASN A 399 -0.54 -9.56 12.04
N TRP A 400 -1.77 -9.93 11.78
CA TRP A 400 -2.46 -11.05 12.43
C TRP A 400 -3.25 -11.82 11.38
N PHE A 401 -2.95 -13.09 11.20
CA PHE A 401 -3.76 -14.02 10.42
C PHE A 401 -3.97 -15.28 11.23
N GLY A 402 -5.25 -15.61 11.48
CA GLY A 402 -5.66 -16.83 12.15
C GLY A 402 -6.49 -17.69 11.21
N PRO A 403 -6.06 -18.92 10.94
CA PRO A 403 -6.88 -19.89 10.22
C PRO A 403 -8.19 -20.20 10.95
N ASP A 404 -9.17 -20.69 10.21
CA ASP A 404 -10.40 -21.21 10.79
C ASP A 404 -10.09 -22.40 11.69
N SER A 405 -10.77 -22.51 12.82
CA SER A 405 -10.48 -23.53 13.85
C SER A 405 -10.79 -24.96 13.41
N ASP A 406 -11.57 -25.12 12.37
CA ASP A 406 -11.98 -26.40 11.77
C ASP A 406 -11.27 -26.68 10.44
N ASP A 407 -10.35 -25.83 10.02
CA ASP A 407 -9.54 -26.03 8.82
C ASP A 407 -8.50 -27.15 9.08
N PRO A 408 -8.65 -28.33 8.41
CA PRO A 408 -7.78 -29.48 8.66
C PRO A 408 -6.34 -29.27 8.18
N GLN A 409 -6.08 -28.26 7.37
CA GLN A 409 -4.77 -27.96 6.79
C GLN A 409 -3.98 -26.93 7.62
N ALA A 410 -4.61 -26.33 8.63
CA ALA A 410 -4.00 -25.25 9.39
C ALA A 410 -2.88 -25.70 10.34
N GLY A 411 -3.01 -26.89 10.95
CA GLY A 411 -2.12 -27.27 12.05
C GLY A 411 -2.16 -26.24 13.16
N GLU A 412 -1.01 -25.82 13.63
CA GLU A 412 -0.84 -24.70 14.60
C GLU A 412 -0.47 -23.38 13.94
N TYR A 413 -0.57 -23.27 12.60
CA TYR A 413 -0.12 -22.08 11.85
C TYR A 413 -0.86 -20.83 12.27
N GLU A 414 -0.09 -19.78 12.59
CA GLU A 414 -0.60 -18.46 12.91
C GLU A 414 0.43 -17.40 12.52
N VAL A 415 -0.04 -16.30 11.92
CA VAL A 415 0.74 -15.06 11.78
C VAL A 415 0.31 -14.12 12.90
N TYR A 416 1.24 -13.79 13.80
CA TYR A 416 0.93 -12.89 14.90
C TYR A 416 2.17 -12.13 15.35
N TYR A 417 2.33 -10.92 14.87
CA TYR A 417 3.47 -10.09 15.27
C TYR A 417 3.14 -8.61 15.33
N TYR A 418 3.94 -7.93 16.12
CA TYR A 418 3.97 -6.48 16.21
C TYR A 418 5.29 -5.95 15.65
N VAL A 419 5.23 -4.73 15.11
CA VAL A 419 6.42 -4.00 14.65
C VAL A 419 6.45 -2.64 15.32
N VAL A 420 7.62 -2.25 15.81
CA VAL A 420 7.93 -0.89 16.24
C VAL A 420 9.21 -0.43 15.56
N GLY A 421 9.27 0.82 15.15
CA GLY A 421 10.46 1.31 14.46
C GLY A 421 10.61 2.82 14.48
N LEU A 422 11.79 3.24 14.07
CA LEU A 422 12.13 4.63 13.83
C LEU A 422 12.58 4.79 12.38
N ARG A 423 12.16 5.88 11.76
CA ARG A 423 12.59 6.27 10.43
C ARG A 423 13.15 7.69 10.47
N TYR A 424 14.27 7.89 9.79
CA TYR A 424 14.86 9.19 9.57
C TYR A 424 14.85 9.51 8.08
N THR A 425 14.17 10.59 7.68
CA THR A 425 14.16 11.06 6.29
C THR A 425 15.35 11.97 6.06
N LEU A 426 16.25 11.58 5.15
CA LEU A 426 17.47 12.35 4.82
C LEU A 426 17.14 13.58 3.99
N ASP A 427 16.15 13.48 3.10
CA ASP A 427 15.61 14.56 2.31
C ASP A 427 14.11 14.35 2.07
N SER A 428 13.47 15.19 1.27
CA SER A 428 12.04 15.16 0.98
C SER A 428 11.54 13.78 0.47
N PHE A 429 11.46 12.79 1.35
CA PHE A 429 10.89 11.44 1.18
C PHE A 429 11.61 10.47 0.23
N ASN A 430 12.68 10.89 -0.44
CA ASN A 430 13.36 10.05 -1.41
C ASN A 430 14.48 9.20 -0.81
N ARG A 431 15.00 9.60 0.35
CA ARG A 431 16.07 8.88 1.05
C ARG A 431 15.74 8.76 2.53
N MET A 432 15.83 7.56 3.05
CA MET A 432 15.58 7.32 4.46
C MET A 432 16.48 6.24 5.02
N ALA A 433 16.78 6.35 6.31
CA ALA A 433 17.32 5.28 7.13
C ALA A 433 16.22 4.83 8.09
N TYR A 434 16.19 3.55 8.44
CA TYR A 434 15.19 3.00 9.33
C TYR A 434 15.77 1.90 10.22
N ILE A 435 15.12 1.70 11.36
CA ILE A 435 15.25 0.57 12.23
C ILE A 435 13.84 0.07 12.56
N GLU A 436 13.59 -1.22 12.38
CA GLU A 436 12.32 -1.87 12.71
C GLU A 436 12.59 -3.13 13.51
N TYR A 437 11.86 -3.33 14.60
CA TYR A 437 11.88 -4.52 15.42
C TYR A 437 10.54 -5.23 15.36
N ARG A 438 10.55 -6.49 14.95
CA ARG A 438 9.40 -7.39 14.91
C ARG A 438 9.40 -8.29 16.13
N MET A 439 8.39 -8.17 16.95
CA MET A 439 8.08 -9.10 18.06
C MET A 439 7.10 -10.14 17.52
N ASP A 440 7.57 -11.34 17.26
CA ASP A 440 6.79 -12.40 16.62
C ASP A 440 6.34 -13.43 17.64
N ASN A 441 5.02 -13.58 17.79
CA ASN A 441 4.35 -14.57 18.65
C ASN A 441 3.59 -15.61 17.79
N GLY A 442 3.77 -15.57 16.47
CA GLY A 442 3.16 -16.51 15.54
C GLY A 442 3.79 -17.90 15.60
N LEU A 443 3.10 -18.84 14.98
CA LEU A 443 3.51 -20.25 14.93
C LEU A 443 3.64 -20.69 13.46
N LEU A 444 4.57 -21.63 13.22
CA LEU A 444 4.63 -22.42 12.01
C LEU A 444 3.59 -23.56 12.10
N HIS A 445 3.33 -24.25 10.99
CA HIS A 445 2.32 -25.33 10.92
C HIS A 445 2.48 -26.39 12.02
N GLU A 446 3.71 -26.77 12.35
CA GLU A 446 4.02 -27.78 13.39
C GLU A 446 4.09 -27.19 14.81
N GLY A 447 3.64 -25.96 15.03
CA GLY A 447 3.65 -25.29 16.33
C GLY A 447 5.01 -24.73 16.73
N THR A 448 5.98 -24.70 15.84
CA THR A 448 7.28 -24.06 16.10
C THR A 448 7.10 -22.53 16.19
N PRO A 449 7.51 -21.87 17.28
CA PRO A 449 7.45 -20.41 17.40
C PRO A 449 8.29 -19.71 16.34
N ARG A 450 7.74 -18.64 15.77
CA ARG A 450 8.47 -17.74 14.87
C ARG A 450 9.46 -16.90 15.68
N ARG A 451 10.40 -16.27 15.00
CA ARG A 451 11.50 -15.55 15.65
C ARG A 451 11.27 -14.05 15.60
N ASN A 452 11.70 -13.38 16.68
CA ASN A 452 11.84 -11.93 16.66
C ASN A 452 12.93 -11.50 15.69
N GLU A 453 12.78 -10.36 15.06
CA GLU A 453 13.73 -9.85 14.09
C GLU A 453 13.98 -8.36 14.28
N LEU A 454 15.25 -7.98 14.20
CA LEU A 454 15.68 -6.58 14.15
C LEU A 454 16.22 -6.30 12.74
N THR A 455 15.72 -5.29 12.10
CA THR A 455 16.26 -4.82 10.83
C THR A 455 16.71 -3.36 10.92
N VAL A 456 17.84 -3.09 10.30
CA VAL A 456 18.36 -1.73 10.10
C VAL A 456 18.63 -1.56 8.61
N GLY A 457 18.13 -0.50 8.01
CA GLY A 457 18.27 -0.36 6.58
C GLY A 457 18.26 1.08 6.07
N ILE A 458 18.54 1.17 4.80
CA ILE A 458 18.46 2.40 4.02
C ILE A 458 17.60 2.17 2.78
N ARG A 459 16.90 3.23 2.40
CA ARG A 459 16.16 3.28 1.14
C ARG A 459 16.49 4.57 0.42
N TRP A 460 16.81 4.45 -0.85
CA TRP A 460 17.10 5.54 -1.75
C TRP A 460 16.23 5.43 -2.99
N ASP A 461 15.20 6.27 -3.07
CA ASP A 461 14.35 6.38 -4.25
C ASP A 461 14.91 7.49 -5.16
N PHE A 462 14.87 7.26 -6.47
CA PHE A 462 15.31 8.22 -7.49
C PHE A 462 14.31 8.27 -8.64
N GLY A 463 14.27 9.40 -9.36
CA GLY A 463 13.36 9.59 -10.50
C GLY A 463 11.87 9.66 -10.16
N HIS A 464 11.48 9.59 -8.89
CA HIS A 464 10.14 9.92 -8.41
C HIS A 464 10.05 11.43 -8.20
N ARG A 465 9.18 12.08 -8.92
CA ARG A 465 8.72 13.44 -8.66
C ARG A 465 7.23 13.44 -8.39
#